data_34703e972a19e3da6c646aa0ff849fa4
#
_entry.id   34703e972a19e3da6c646aa0ff849fa4
#
_cell.length_a   1.000
_cell.length_b   1.000
_cell.length_c   1.000
_cell.angle_alpha   90.00
_cell.angle_beta   90.00
_cell.angle_gamma   90.00
#
_symmetry.space_group_name_H-M   'P 1'
#
loop_
_entity.id
_entity.type
_entity.pdbx_description
1 polymer ?
#
loop_
_entity_poly.entity_id
_entity_poly.type
_entity_poly.pdbx_seq_one_letter_code
_entity_poly.pdbx_strand_id
1 'polypeptide(L)'
;VVGNEQALAFEQLFAVAKKLGWDADGVELKHIKYGLVLGSGGKKLSTREGTAQLLEGVIDEAVSRAREVINAKNPGLAPKEKDAIATAVALGALRYNDLKENRTTDIIFDWEKMLDFSGDSGPYLQYTYARLKSILRKSKIPSAKLRPGAINVSTLERTTELALMRKLFEFPDIVARAGELYSTSTLAVYLYKLAVAANKFYETTPILKDDDIARRNARLLLVATAARVLQKGLALLGIKTLEKI
;
A
#
# COMPACT_ATOMS: atom_id res chain seq x y z
N VAL A 1 14.80 -7.64 -13.66
CA VAL A 1 13.74 -8.30 -12.90
C VAL A 1 13.19 -9.43 -13.74
N VAL A 2 13.39 -10.70 -13.34
CA VAL A 2 13.05 -11.87 -14.15
C VAL A 2 12.71 -13.05 -13.22
N GLY A 3 11.85 -13.98 -13.68
CA GLY A 3 11.38 -15.11 -12.87
C GLY A 3 12.50 -16.00 -12.32
N ASN A 4 12.20 -16.67 -11.20
CA ASN A 4 13.13 -17.58 -10.52
C ASN A 4 13.71 -18.68 -11.44
N GLU A 5 12.92 -19.13 -12.41
CA GLU A 5 13.27 -20.23 -13.33
C GLU A 5 14.52 -19.94 -14.18
N GLN A 6 14.87 -18.65 -14.37
CA GLN A 6 16.01 -18.21 -15.17
C GLN A 6 17.28 -17.93 -14.35
N ALA A 7 17.30 -18.32 -13.06
CA ALA A 7 18.41 -18.00 -12.16
C ALA A 7 19.77 -18.43 -12.70
N LEU A 8 19.91 -19.69 -13.19
CA LEU A 8 21.15 -20.21 -13.73
C LEU A 8 21.63 -19.43 -14.95
N ALA A 9 20.72 -19.06 -15.86
CA ALA A 9 21.06 -18.27 -17.04
C ALA A 9 21.65 -16.90 -16.67
N PHE A 10 21.10 -16.23 -15.65
CA PHE A 10 21.62 -14.95 -15.15
C PHE A 10 22.95 -15.12 -14.40
N GLU A 11 23.17 -16.22 -13.65
CA GLU A 11 24.44 -16.51 -13.03
C GLU A 11 25.55 -16.68 -14.09
N GLN A 12 25.27 -17.42 -15.16
CA GLN A 12 26.19 -17.59 -16.28
C GLN A 12 26.45 -16.26 -17.02
N LEU A 13 25.39 -15.50 -17.32
CA LEU A 13 25.49 -14.18 -17.97
C LEU A 13 26.36 -13.22 -17.16
N PHE A 14 26.14 -13.13 -15.84
CA PHE A 14 26.92 -12.26 -14.97
C PHE A 14 28.38 -12.71 -14.84
N ALA A 15 28.63 -14.02 -14.86
CA ALA A 15 30.02 -14.55 -14.88
C ALA A 15 30.76 -14.15 -16.18
N VAL A 16 30.08 -14.17 -17.33
CA VAL A 16 30.64 -13.70 -18.60
C VAL A 16 30.85 -12.17 -18.56
N ALA A 17 29.86 -11.41 -18.11
CA ALA A 17 29.95 -9.94 -17.99
C ALA A 17 31.17 -9.53 -17.14
N LYS A 18 31.38 -10.19 -15.99
CA LYS A 18 32.58 -9.97 -15.14
C LYS A 18 33.87 -10.24 -15.87
N LYS A 19 33.97 -11.36 -16.64
CA LYS A 19 35.17 -11.68 -17.45
C LYS A 19 35.43 -10.62 -18.52
N LEU A 20 34.40 -9.93 -19.00
CA LEU A 20 34.51 -8.85 -19.98
C LEU A 20 34.73 -7.48 -19.31
N GLY A 21 34.79 -7.39 -17.99
CA GLY A 21 35.02 -6.15 -17.26
C GLY A 21 33.77 -5.22 -17.23
N TRP A 22 32.57 -5.75 -17.47
CA TRP A 22 31.32 -4.94 -17.51
C TRP A 22 30.78 -4.59 -16.11
N ASP A 23 31.36 -5.12 -15.05
CA ASP A 23 31.09 -4.78 -13.66
C ASP A 23 32.10 -3.75 -13.08
N ALA A 24 32.90 -3.11 -13.96
CA ALA A 24 33.79 -2.04 -13.58
C ALA A 24 33.01 -0.78 -13.11
N ASP A 25 33.71 0.14 -12.44
CA ASP A 25 33.19 1.45 -12.04
C ASP A 25 31.94 1.43 -11.12
N GLY A 26 31.80 0.36 -10.30
CA GLY A 26 30.72 0.26 -9.31
C GLY A 26 29.38 -0.23 -9.88
N VAL A 27 29.38 -0.80 -11.08
CA VAL A 27 28.19 -1.44 -11.66
C VAL A 27 27.89 -2.74 -10.90
N GLU A 28 26.70 -2.83 -10.28
CA GLU A 28 26.19 -4.05 -9.64
C GLU A 28 25.28 -4.83 -10.60
N LEU A 29 25.68 -6.06 -10.95
CA LEU A 29 24.85 -6.98 -11.74
C LEU A 29 24.03 -7.86 -10.80
N LYS A 30 22.70 -7.66 -10.79
CA LYS A 30 21.80 -8.32 -9.84
C LYS A 30 20.55 -8.88 -10.51
N HIS A 31 20.28 -10.15 -10.28
CA HIS A 31 19.02 -10.77 -10.69
C HIS A 31 17.96 -10.59 -9.59
N ILE A 32 16.98 -9.70 -9.83
CA ILE A 32 15.82 -9.55 -8.97
C ILE A 32 14.81 -10.62 -9.37
N LYS A 33 14.79 -11.71 -8.60
CA LYS A 33 13.96 -12.91 -8.86
C LYS A 33 12.53 -12.68 -8.39
N TYR A 34 11.55 -13.27 -9.09
CA TYR A 34 10.16 -13.35 -8.63
C TYR A 34 9.54 -14.72 -8.89
N GLY A 35 8.57 -15.09 -8.06
CA GLY A 35 7.81 -16.34 -8.15
C GLY A 35 6.70 -16.28 -9.19
N LEU A 36 5.85 -17.29 -9.21
CA LEU A 36 4.75 -17.43 -10.16
C LEU A 36 3.44 -16.93 -9.55
N VAL A 37 2.53 -16.47 -10.41
CA VAL A 37 1.12 -16.31 -10.06
C VAL A 37 0.40 -17.61 -10.42
N LEU A 38 -0.20 -18.25 -9.42
CA LEU A 38 -0.92 -19.50 -9.54
C LEU A 38 -2.43 -19.23 -9.56
N GLY A 39 -3.16 -19.99 -10.35
CA GLY A 39 -4.60 -19.97 -10.36
C GLY A 39 -5.22 -20.59 -9.10
N SER A 40 -6.54 -20.57 -9.01
CA SER A 40 -7.31 -21.27 -7.96
C SER A 40 -6.96 -22.76 -7.96
N GLY A 41 -6.54 -23.29 -6.78
CA GLY A 41 -6.05 -24.65 -6.63
C GLY A 41 -4.54 -24.83 -6.81
N GLY A 42 -3.75 -23.74 -6.88
CA GLY A 42 -2.29 -23.79 -6.90
C GLY A 42 -1.67 -24.27 -8.21
N LYS A 43 -2.44 -24.32 -9.30
CA LYS A 43 -1.94 -24.72 -10.61
C LYS A 43 -1.31 -23.52 -11.35
N LYS A 44 -0.18 -23.75 -12.01
CA LYS A 44 0.46 -22.74 -12.86
C LYS A 44 -0.50 -22.33 -13.99
N LEU A 45 -0.68 -21.02 -14.17
CA LEU A 45 -1.42 -20.49 -15.32
C LEU A 45 -0.54 -20.65 -16.57
N SER A 46 -1.01 -21.43 -17.54
CA SER A 46 -0.24 -21.76 -18.75
C SER A 46 -0.97 -21.27 -20.00
N THR A 47 -0.26 -20.47 -20.80
CA THR A 47 -0.75 -20.02 -22.12
C THR A 47 -0.93 -21.19 -23.08
N ARG A 48 -0.10 -22.25 -22.95
CA ARG A 48 -0.14 -23.44 -23.83
C ARG A 48 -1.37 -24.30 -23.55
N GLU A 49 -1.90 -24.28 -22.34
CA GLU A 49 -3.10 -25.02 -21.92
C GLU A 49 -4.38 -24.18 -21.99
N GLY A 50 -4.32 -22.95 -22.51
CA GLY A 50 -5.47 -22.05 -22.61
C GLY A 50 -6.02 -21.56 -21.26
N THR A 51 -5.30 -21.79 -20.15
CA THR A 51 -5.71 -21.41 -18.80
C THR A 51 -5.22 -20.03 -18.39
N ALA A 52 -4.31 -19.41 -19.15
CA ALA A 52 -3.82 -18.07 -18.88
C ALA A 52 -4.86 -17.03 -19.30
N GLN A 53 -5.33 -16.26 -18.33
CA GLN A 53 -6.10 -15.05 -18.61
C GLN A 53 -5.15 -13.93 -19.06
N LEU A 54 -5.56 -13.17 -20.06
CA LEU A 54 -4.86 -11.94 -20.43
C LEU A 54 -4.96 -10.95 -19.27
N LEU A 55 -3.88 -10.20 -19.01
CA LEU A 55 -3.86 -9.20 -17.94
C LEU A 55 -5.01 -8.18 -18.06
N GLU A 56 -5.38 -7.82 -19.30
CA GLU A 56 -6.51 -6.94 -19.57
C GLU A 56 -7.82 -7.50 -18.99
N GLY A 57 -8.13 -8.77 -19.23
CA GLY A 57 -9.33 -9.43 -18.68
C GLY A 57 -9.30 -9.52 -17.15
N VAL A 58 -8.12 -9.70 -16.53
CA VAL A 58 -7.98 -9.67 -15.06
C VAL A 58 -8.27 -8.27 -14.53
N ILE A 59 -7.80 -7.22 -15.22
CA ILE A 59 -8.07 -5.83 -14.81
C ILE A 59 -9.56 -5.50 -14.96
N ASP A 60 -10.19 -5.88 -16.07
CA ASP A 60 -11.62 -5.63 -16.31
C ASP A 60 -12.50 -6.32 -15.26
N GLU A 61 -12.20 -7.56 -14.91
CA GLU A 61 -12.89 -8.30 -13.86
C GLU A 61 -12.69 -7.63 -12.49
N ALA A 62 -11.45 -7.18 -12.16
CA ALA A 62 -11.18 -6.45 -10.93
C ALA A 62 -11.97 -5.15 -10.83
N VAL A 63 -12.06 -4.40 -11.94
CA VAL A 63 -12.83 -3.14 -12.00
C VAL A 63 -14.32 -3.41 -11.85
N SER A 64 -14.85 -4.46 -12.50
CA SER A 64 -16.26 -4.85 -12.37
C SER A 64 -16.61 -5.17 -10.91
N ARG A 65 -15.84 -6.02 -10.25
CA ARG A 65 -16.05 -6.39 -8.84
C ARG A 65 -15.89 -5.20 -7.89
N ALA A 66 -14.88 -4.36 -8.09
CA ALA A 66 -14.71 -3.14 -7.31
C ALA A 66 -15.90 -2.18 -7.47
N ARG A 67 -16.45 -2.07 -8.69
CA ARG A 67 -17.64 -1.25 -8.98
C ARG A 67 -18.88 -1.76 -8.20
N GLU A 68 -19.10 -3.06 -8.11
CA GLU A 68 -20.19 -3.64 -7.33
C GLU A 68 -20.09 -3.25 -5.85
N VAL A 69 -18.91 -3.41 -5.25
CA VAL A 69 -18.67 -3.03 -3.86
C VAL A 69 -18.89 -1.53 -3.63
N ILE A 70 -18.41 -0.68 -4.53
CA ILE A 70 -18.57 0.78 -4.42
C ILE A 70 -20.01 1.19 -4.59
N ASN A 71 -20.76 0.58 -5.50
CA ASN A 71 -22.18 0.81 -5.67
C ASN A 71 -22.98 0.49 -4.41
N ALA A 72 -22.66 -0.63 -3.74
CA ALA A 72 -23.30 -1.02 -2.51
C ALA A 72 -22.98 -0.06 -1.34
N LYS A 73 -21.72 0.36 -1.22
CA LYS A 73 -21.26 1.24 -0.13
C LYS A 73 -21.62 2.71 -0.31
N ASN A 74 -21.66 3.21 -1.56
CA ASN A 74 -21.85 4.61 -1.90
C ASN A 74 -22.85 4.80 -3.04
N PRO A 75 -24.14 4.50 -2.83
CA PRO A 75 -25.16 4.57 -3.88
C PRO A 75 -25.34 5.98 -4.46
N GLY A 76 -25.07 7.02 -3.67
CA GLY A 76 -25.28 8.43 -4.04
C GLY A 76 -24.18 9.08 -4.89
N LEU A 77 -23.07 8.39 -5.20
CA LEU A 77 -22.01 8.93 -6.04
C LEU A 77 -22.43 8.98 -7.52
N ALA A 78 -21.95 9.99 -8.24
CA ALA A 78 -22.16 10.08 -9.69
C ALA A 78 -21.49 8.89 -10.43
N PRO A 79 -22.08 8.37 -11.53
CA PRO A 79 -21.54 7.22 -12.23
C PRO A 79 -20.05 7.36 -12.63
N LYS A 80 -19.68 8.52 -13.19
CA LYS A 80 -18.28 8.80 -13.57
C LYS A 80 -17.32 8.80 -12.39
N GLU A 81 -17.77 9.24 -11.21
CA GLU A 81 -16.95 9.22 -9.99
C GLU A 81 -16.80 7.78 -9.47
N LYS A 82 -17.87 6.98 -9.51
CA LYS A 82 -17.84 5.56 -9.18
C LYS A 82 -16.86 4.80 -10.06
N ASP A 83 -16.86 5.05 -11.37
CA ASP A 83 -15.95 4.41 -12.31
C ASP A 83 -14.49 4.73 -12.04
N ALA A 84 -14.19 5.99 -11.75
CA ALA A 84 -12.83 6.43 -11.43
C ALA A 84 -12.34 5.81 -10.10
N ILE A 85 -13.22 5.70 -9.10
CA ILE A 85 -12.91 5.06 -7.82
C ILE A 85 -12.74 3.56 -8.01
N ALA A 86 -13.65 2.89 -8.74
CA ALA A 86 -13.58 1.45 -9.00
C ALA A 86 -12.26 1.07 -9.69
N THR A 87 -11.88 1.80 -10.72
CA THR A 87 -10.61 1.59 -11.41
C THR A 87 -9.41 1.76 -10.48
N ALA A 88 -9.40 2.82 -9.65
CA ALA A 88 -8.29 3.05 -8.72
C ALA A 88 -8.22 2.00 -7.61
N VAL A 89 -9.37 1.51 -7.13
CA VAL A 89 -9.46 0.44 -6.12
C VAL A 89 -9.01 -0.88 -6.72
N ALA A 90 -9.49 -1.24 -7.90
CA ALA A 90 -9.11 -2.47 -8.60
C ALA A 90 -7.61 -2.55 -8.86
N LEU A 91 -7.02 -1.50 -9.45
CA LEU A 91 -5.58 -1.44 -9.69
C LEU A 91 -4.78 -1.43 -8.40
N GLY A 92 -5.29 -0.78 -7.34
CA GLY A 92 -4.69 -0.80 -6.02
C GLY A 92 -4.69 -2.20 -5.39
N ALA A 93 -5.79 -2.94 -5.53
CA ALA A 93 -5.94 -4.31 -5.05
C ALA A 93 -4.96 -5.27 -5.75
N LEU A 94 -4.91 -5.24 -7.08
CA LEU A 94 -4.00 -6.06 -7.88
C LEU A 94 -2.54 -5.80 -7.53
N ARG A 95 -2.12 -4.54 -7.53
CA ARG A 95 -0.73 -4.15 -7.21
C ARG A 95 -0.34 -4.52 -5.79
N TYR A 96 -1.21 -4.26 -4.83
CA TYR A 96 -0.91 -4.57 -3.44
C TYR A 96 -0.78 -6.07 -3.22
N ASN A 97 -1.68 -6.88 -3.79
CA ASN A 97 -1.62 -8.33 -3.68
C ASN A 97 -0.32 -8.91 -4.25
N ASP A 98 0.15 -8.36 -5.37
CA ASP A 98 1.43 -8.76 -5.97
C ASP A 98 2.64 -8.32 -5.13
N LEU A 99 2.62 -7.09 -4.60
CA LEU A 99 3.78 -6.48 -3.95
C LEU A 99 3.89 -6.77 -2.44
N LYS A 100 2.85 -7.25 -1.79
CA LYS A 100 2.86 -7.52 -0.34
C LYS A 100 3.54 -8.84 0.03
N GLU A 101 3.54 -9.80 -0.87
CA GLU A 101 4.20 -11.09 -0.65
C GLU A 101 5.71 -10.99 -0.91
N ASN A 102 6.47 -11.91 -0.34
CA ASN A 102 7.87 -12.01 -0.70
C ASN A 102 7.97 -12.32 -2.20
N ARG A 103 8.70 -11.49 -2.95
CA ARG A 103 8.81 -11.59 -4.41
C ARG A 103 9.18 -12.98 -4.93
N THR A 104 9.87 -13.80 -4.14
CA THR A 104 10.29 -15.17 -4.55
C THR A 104 9.25 -16.25 -4.22
N THR A 105 8.16 -15.88 -3.56
CA THR A 105 7.06 -16.80 -3.20
C THR A 105 6.03 -16.82 -4.32
N ASP A 106 5.52 -17.99 -4.64
CA ASP A 106 4.39 -18.13 -5.56
C ASP A 106 3.11 -17.60 -4.91
N ILE A 107 2.33 -16.83 -5.67
CA ILE A 107 1.10 -16.16 -5.19
C ILE A 107 -0.11 -16.90 -5.71
N ILE A 108 -1.03 -17.28 -4.82
CA ILE A 108 -2.35 -17.80 -5.20
C ILE A 108 -3.31 -16.62 -5.39
N PHE A 109 -3.92 -16.56 -6.57
CA PHE A 109 -4.85 -15.51 -6.93
C PHE A 109 -6.22 -15.73 -6.25
N ASP A 110 -6.66 -14.76 -5.41
CA ASP A 110 -7.90 -14.83 -4.62
C ASP A 110 -8.63 -13.49 -4.66
N TRP A 111 -9.73 -13.42 -5.40
CA TRP A 111 -10.52 -12.21 -5.58
C TRP A 111 -11.10 -11.64 -4.28
N GLU A 112 -11.58 -12.50 -3.40
CA GLU A 112 -12.24 -12.07 -2.16
C GLU A 112 -11.25 -11.39 -1.24
N LYS A 113 -10.07 -11.99 -1.06
CA LYS A 113 -9.00 -11.40 -0.24
C LYS A 113 -8.43 -10.12 -0.82
N MET A 114 -8.30 -10.05 -2.15
CA MET A 114 -7.72 -8.88 -2.81
C MET A 114 -8.60 -7.65 -2.70
N LEU A 115 -9.92 -7.81 -2.77
CA LEU A 115 -10.91 -6.72 -2.74
C LEU A 115 -11.52 -6.50 -1.35
N ASP A 116 -11.01 -7.14 -0.32
CA ASP A 116 -11.47 -6.95 1.05
C ASP A 116 -11.08 -5.56 1.59
N PHE A 117 -12.06 -4.81 2.09
CA PHE A 117 -11.87 -3.49 2.71
C PHE A 117 -11.55 -3.55 4.22
N SER A 118 -11.47 -4.73 4.80
CA SER A 118 -11.19 -4.95 6.23
C SER A 118 -9.89 -5.71 6.51
N GLY A 119 -9.38 -6.44 5.50
CA GLY A 119 -8.19 -7.28 5.60
C GLY A 119 -6.89 -6.63 5.12
N ASP A 120 -5.86 -7.45 4.97
CA ASP A 120 -4.55 -7.04 4.43
C ASP A 120 -4.61 -6.89 2.91
N SER A 121 -5.14 -5.76 2.45
CA SER A 121 -5.44 -5.48 1.04
C SER A 121 -5.15 -4.03 0.64
N GLY A 122 -5.01 -3.78 -0.66
CA GLY A 122 -4.89 -2.45 -1.22
C GLY A 122 -6.09 -1.54 -0.89
N PRO A 123 -7.34 -2.01 -1.09
CA PRO A 123 -8.56 -1.29 -0.73
C PRO A 123 -8.63 -0.87 0.74
N TYR A 124 -8.17 -1.71 1.67
CA TYR A 124 -8.09 -1.35 3.08
C TYR A 124 -7.16 -0.15 3.33
N LEU A 125 -5.99 -0.13 2.70
CA LEU A 125 -5.05 1.00 2.83
C LEU A 125 -5.61 2.28 2.21
N GLN A 126 -6.22 2.19 1.03
CA GLN A 126 -6.87 3.32 0.36
C GLN A 126 -8.04 3.87 1.19
N TYR A 127 -8.85 2.99 1.77
CA TYR A 127 -9.96 3.35 2.64
C TYR A 127 -9.46 4.02 3.94
N THR A 128 -8.41 3.49 4.56
CA THR A 128 -7.78 4.11 5.73
C THR A 128 -7.30 5.52 5.42
N TYR A 129 -6.63 5.73 4.27
CA TYR A 129 -6.24 7.07 3.84
C TYR A 129 -7.45 8.01 3.66
N ALA A 130 -8.50 7.57 2.96
CA ALA A 130 -9.73 8.36 2.75
C ALA A 130 -10.40 8.74 4.08
N ARG A 131 -10.41 7.82 5.06
CA ARG A 131 -10.92 8.06 6.42
C ARG A 131 -10.11 9.15 7.13
N LEU A 132 -8.78 9.08 7.12
CA LEU A 132 -7.92 10.09 7.72
C LEU A 132 -8.12 11.46 7.06
N LYS A 133 -8.25 11.52 5.75
CA LYS A 133 -8.57 12.76 5.01
C LYS A 133 -9.95 13.30 5.39
N SER A 134 -10.94 12.43 5.62
CA SER A 134 -12.27 12.85 6.09
C SER A 134 -12.21 13.51 7.46
N ILE A 135 -11.41 13.01 8.40
CA ILE A 135 -11.22 13.63 9.73
C ILE A 135 -10.64 15.04 9.56
N LEU A 136 -9.60 15.18 8.73
CA LEU A 136 -8.97 16.48 8.46
C LEU A 136 -9.95 17.49 7.84
N ARG A 137 -10.77 17.06 6.88
CA ARG A 137 -11.83 17.93 6.30
C ARG A 137 -12.84 18.37 7.35
N LYS A 138 -13.29 17.47 8.22
CA LYS A 138 -14.25 17.76 9.28
C LYS A 138 -13.69 18.68 10.36
N SER A 139 -12.37 18.69 10.57
CA SER A 139 -11.72 19.57 11.55
C SER A 139 -11.77 21.05 11.16
N LYS A 140 -11.96 21.34 9.85
CA LYS A 140 -11.90 22.69 9.27
C LYS A 140 -10.58 23.44 9.54
N ILE A 141 -9.54 22.76 10.05
CA ILE A 141 -8.24 23.34 10.29
C ILE A 141 -7.40 23.24 9.00
N PRO A 142 -6.89 24.36 8.47
CA PRO A 142 -6.02 24.32 7.30
C PRO A 142 -4.79 23.44 7.54
N SER A 143 -4.45 22.58 6.59
CA SER A 143 -3.27 21.68 6.69
C SER A 143 -1.97 22.45 6.91
N ALA A 144 -1.89 23.70 6.46
CA ALA A 144 -0.78 24.59 6.70
C ALA A 144 -0.52 24.91 8.18
N LYS A 145 -1.56 24.84 9.03
CA LYS A 145 -1.45 25.01 10.48
C LYS A 145 -1.06 23.73 11.21
N LEU A 146 -1.21 22.56 10.58
CA LEU A 146 -0.81 21.27 11.12
C LEU A 146 0.63 20.95 10.71
N ARG A 147 1.60 21.67 11.28
CA ARG A 147 3.03 21.51 10.98
C ARG A 147 3.81 21.03 12.22
N PRO A 148 4.78 20.13 12.04
CA PRO A 148 5.76 19.85 13.09
C PRO A 148 6.45 21.15 13.56
N GLY A 149 6.69 21.27 14.85
CA GLY A 149 7.28 22.47 15.49
C GLY A 149 6.28 23.58 15.83
N ALA A 150 5.10 23.64 15.17
CA ALA A 150 4.06 24.61 15.51
C ALA A 150 3.04 24.08 16.54
N ILE A 151 3.05 22.78 16.80
CA ILE A 151 2.10 22.09 17.69
C ILE A 151 2.88 21.30 18.75
N ASN A 152 2.52 21.52 20.01
CA ASN A 152 3.08 20.75 21.10
C ASN A 152 2.48 19.33 21.11
N VAL A 153 3.34 18.33 20.92
CA VAL A 153 2.96 16.91 20.91
C VAL A 153 3.13 16.22 22.27
N SER A 154 3.65 16.90 23.28
CA SER A 154 3.82 16.32 24.63
C SER A 154 2.50 15.97 25.33
N THR A 155 1.38 16.48 24.81
CA THR A 155 0.03 16.15 25.26
C THR A 155 -0.49 14.79 24.78
N LEU A 156 0.28 14.09 23.94
CA LEU A 156 -0.05 12.75 23.41
C LEU A 156 0.53 11.68 24.35
N GLU A 157 -0.31 11.10 25.20
CA GLU A 157 0.10 10.17 26.25
C GLU A 157 -0.54 8.78 26.12
N ARG A 158 -1.62 8.65 25.33
CA ARG A 158 -2.32 7.39 25.18
C ARG A 158 -1.47 6.36 24.47
N THR A 159 -1.57 5.11 24.88
CA THR A 159 -0.86 3.98 24.25
C THR A 159 -1.04 3.93 22.72
N THR A 160 -2.25 4.23 22.23
CA THR A 160 -2.55 4.24 20.79
C THR A 160 -1.92 5.41 20.05
N GLU A 161 -1.79 6.59 20.70
CA GLU A 161 -1.09 7.76 20.17
C GLU A 161 0.41 7.46 20.03
N LEU A 162 1.02 6.94 21.11
CA LEU A 162 2.43 6.58 21.13
C LEU A 162 2.76 5.44 20.16
N ALA A 163 1.87 4.44 20.02
CA ALA A 163 2.04 3.36 19.06
C ALA A 163 2.03 3.87 17.61
N LEU A 164 1.11 4.79 17.28
CA LEU A 164 1.07 5.40 15.96
C LEU A 164 2.30 6.29 15.71
N MET A 165 2.75 7.08 16.70
CA MET A 165 3.98 7.89 16.59
C MET A 165 5.20 7.02 16.28
N ARG A 166 5.39 5.90 17.01
CA ARG A 166 6.49 4.96 16.75
C ARG A 166 6.45 4.43 15.32
N LYS A 167 5.25 4.04 14.83
CA LYS A 167 5.09 3.58 13.44
C LYS A 167 5.47 4.66 12.43
N LEU A 168 5.10 5.90 12.66
CA LEU A 168 5.47 7.00 11.77
C LEU A 168 6.98 7.27 11.76
N PHE A 169 7.64 7.11 12.88
CA PHE A 169 9.10 7.28 13.01
C PHE A 169 9.89 6.21 12.23
N GLU A 170 9.38 4.98 12.14
CA GLU A 170 10.01 3.87 11.40
C GLU A 170 10.06 4.10 9.87
N PHE A 171 9.23 4.97 9.30
CA PHE A 171 9.03 5.07 7.84
C PHE A 171 10.31 5.28 7.01
N PRO A 172 11.21 6.21 7.35
CA PRO A 172 12.43 6.43 6.57
C PRO A 172 13.31 5.16 6.50
N ASP A 173 13.49 4.49 7.64
CA ASP A 173 14.32 3.29 7.73
C ASP A 173 13.70 2.11 6.96
N ILE A 174 12.37 1.99 6.99
CA ILE A 174 11.66 0.98 6.20
C ILE A 174 11.84 1.22 4.70
N VAL A 175 11.78 2.47 4.24
CA VAL A 175 12.00 2.79 2.81
C VAL A 175 13.43 2.47 2.40
N ALA A 176 14.42 2.87 3.21
CA ALA A 176 15.83 2.55 2.96
C ALA A 176 16.04 1.02 2.88
N ARG A 177 15.54 0.30 3.88
CA ARG A 177 15.64 -1.16 3.93
C ARG A 177 14.95 -1.86 2.76
N ALA A 178 13.77 -1.38 2.34
CA ALA A 178 13.06 -1.93 1.19
C ALA A 178 13.91 -1.77 -0.10
N GLY A 179 14.59 -0.64 -0.26
CA GLY A 179 15.52 -0.39 -1.36
C GLY A 179 16.74 -1.32 -1.32
N GLU A 180 17.42 -1.40 -0.18
CA GLU A 180 18.60 -2.26 0.01
C GLU A 180 18.30 -3.74 -0.27
N LEU A 181 17.13 -4.23 0.17
CA LEU A 181 16.70 -5.61 0.01
C LEU A 181 15.99 -5.87 -1.34
N TYR A 182 15.76 -4.85 -2.14
CA TYR A 182 14.90 -4.94 -3.34
C TYR A 182 13.54 -5.61 -3.02
N SER A 183 12.94 -5.22 -1.88
CA SER A 183 11.78 -5.89 -1.31
C SER A 183 10.60 -4.93 -1.12
N THR A 184 9.66 -4.96 -2.06
CA THR A 184 8.40 -4.21 -1.98
C THR A 184 7.54 -4.66 -0.80
N SER A 185 7.60 -5.95 -0.45
CA SER A 185 6.85 -6.51 0.68
C SER A 185 7.25 -5.90 2.03
N THR A 186 8.50 -5.50 2.20
CA THR A 186 8.96 -4.77 3.40
C THR A 186 8.15 -3.49 3.62
N LEU A 187 7.94 -2.72 2.55
CA LEU A 187 7.13 -1.50 2.60
C LEU A 187 5.63 -1.82 2.72
N ALA A 188 5.11 -2.79 1.97
CA ALA A 188 3.70 -3.15 1.98
C ALA A 188 3.23 -3.61 3.37
N VAL A 189 3.97 -4.52 4.01
CA VAL A 189 3.69 -4.99 5.38
C VAL A 189 3.75 -3.84 6.40
N TYR A 190 4.71 -2.92 6.25
CA TYR A 190 4.77 -1.74 7.10
C TYR A 190 3.53 -0.85 6.93
N LEU A 191 3.10 -0.57 5.70
CA LEU A 191 1.92 0.26 5.45
C LEU A 191 0.65 -0.35 6.03
N TYR A 192 0.50 -1.66 5.95
CA TYR A 192 -0.61 -2.36 6.61
C TYR A 192 -0.58 -2.16 8.14
N LYS A 193 0.57 -2.38 8.78
CA LYS A 193 0.74 -2.17 10.24
C LYS A 193 0.48 -0.71 10.63
N LEU A 194 0.91 0.25 9.81
CA LEU A 194 0.61 1.67 10.02
C LEU A 194 -0.89 1.94 9.92
N ALA A 195 -1.57 1.38 8.91
CA ALA A 195 -3.02 1.53 8.74
C ALA A 195 -3.80 0.94 9.91
N VAL A 196 -3.41 -0.25 10.39
CA VAL A 196 -4.00 -0.87 11.60
C VAL A 196 -3.82 0.04 12.83
N ALA A 197 -2.61 0.57 13.04
CA ALA A 197 -2.36 1.48 14.16
C ALA A 197 -3.17 2.78 14.05
N ALA A 198 -3.29 3.35 12.85
CA ALA A 198 -4.07 4.56 12.60
C ALA A 198 -5.58 4.32 12.81
N ASN A 199 -6.13 3.19 12.36
CA ASN A 199 -7.52 2.84 12.60
C ASN A 199 -7.79 2.61 14.09
N LYS A 200 -6.93 1.88 14.81
CA LYS A 200 -7.06 1.68 16.26
C LYS A 200 -7.01 3.00 17.01
N PHE A 201 -6.11 3.92 16.65
CA PHE A 201 -6.07 5.26 17.23
C PHE A 201 -7.38 6.01 16.98
N TYR A 202 -7.91 5.99 15.76
CA TYR A 202 -9.18 6.64 15.42
C TYR A 202 -10.38 6.08 16.21
N GLU A 203 -10.46 4.78 16.36
CA GLU A 203 -11.59 4.10 17.01
C GLU A 203 -11.63 4.32 18.52
N THR A 204 -10.45 4.43 19.15
CA THR A 204 -10.34 4.48 20.60
C THR A 204 -10.07 5.89 21.17
N THR A 205 -9.88 6.88 20.29
CA THR A 205 -9.43 8.22 20.72
C THR A 205 -10.38 9.30 20.17
N PRO A 206 -10.97 10.14 21.02
CA PRO A 206 -11.79 11.27 20.59
C PRO A 206 -10.91 12.35 19.96
N ILE A 207 -10.81 12.38 18.61
CA ILE A 207 -9.95 13.33 17.90
C ILE A 207 -10.62 14.70 17.79
N LEU A 208 -11.83 14.76 17.21
CA LEU A 208 -12.54 16.02 16.94
C LEU A 208 -13.31 16.54 18.15
N LYS A 209 -13.69 15.66 19.07
CA LYS A 209 -14.52 15.96 20.25
C LYS A 209 -13.70 16.18 21.51
N ASP A 210 -12.38 16.33 21.41
CA ASP A 210 -11.56 16.64 22.59
C ASP A 210 -11.72 18.11 22.97
N ASP A 211 -12.06 18.38 24.21
CA ASP A 211 -12.25 19.74 24.75
C ASP A 211 -10.92 20.50 24.87
N ASP A 212 -9.82 19.78 25.11
CA ASP A 212 -8.48 20.36 25.11
C ASP A 212 -8.02 20.65 23.67
N ILE A 213 -7.96 21.93 23.34
CA ILE A 213 -7.59 22.42 22.01
C ILE A 213 -6.14 22.02 21.65
N ALA A 214 -5.22 22.06 22.61
CA ALA A 214 -3.80 21.72 22.36
C ALA A 214 -3.67 20.24 22.00
N ARG A 215 -4.30 19.35 22.80
CA ARG A 215 -4.32 17.92 22.55
C ARG A 215 -5.07 17.56 21.27
N ARG A 216 -6.20 18.20 21.00
CA ARG A 216 -6.95 18.04 19.74
C ARG A 216 -6.07 18.38 18.52
N ASN A 217 -5.33 19.49 18.56
CA ASN A 217 -4.43 19.89 17.49
C ASN A 217 -3.26 18.91 17.33
N ALA A 218 -2.71 18.40 18.44
CA ALA A 218 -1.66 17.37 18.41
C ALA A 218 -2.16 16.06 17.76
N ARG A 219 -3.38 15.61 18.07
CA ARG A 219 -4.04 14.46 17.42
C ARG A 219 -4.29 14.68 15.93
N LEU A 220 -4.72 15.89 15.56
CA LEU A 220 -4.90 16.22 14.14
C LEU A 220 -3.59 16.27 13.38
N LEU A 221 -2.50 16.72 14.00
CA LEU A 221 -1.17 16.62 13.41
C LEU A 221 -0.77 15.15 13.19
N LEU A 222 -1.05 14.28 14.18
CA LEU A 222 -0.77 12.85 14.06
C LEU A 222 -1.57 12.21 12.91
N VAL A 223 -2.86 12.55 12.76
CA VAL A 223 -3.71 12.13 11.62
C VAL A 223 -3.13 12.63 10.30
N ALA A 224 -2.75 13.90 10.21
CA ALA A 224 -2.19 14.49 8.99
C ALA A 224 -0.87 13.81 8.59
N THR A 225 -0.02 13.50 9.58
CA THR A 225 1.25 12.81 9.34
C THR A 225 1.01 11.38 8.89
N ALA A 226 0.09 10.64 9.51
CA ALA A 226 -0.28 9.29 9.11
C ALA A 226 -0.83 9.26 7.67
N ALA A 227 -1.71 10.19 7.33
CA ALA A 227 -2.22 10.30 5.96
C ALA A 227 -1.10 10.57 4.94
N ARG A 228 -0.15 11.45 5.26
CA ARG A 228 1.00 11.77 4.40
C ARG A 228 1.92 10.56 4.22
N VAL A 229 2.21 9.81 5.27
CA VAL A 229 3.06 8.62 5.19
C VAL A 229 2.38 7.52 4.39
N LEU A 230 1.08 7.25 4.62
CA LEU A 230 0.30 6.32 3.80
C LEU A 230 0.31 6.73 2.32
N GLN A 231 0.08 8.01 2.01
CA GLN A 231 0.09 8.51 0.64
C GLN A 231 1.44 8.29 -0.04
N LYS A 232 2.54 8.65 0.64
CA LYS A 232 3.89 8.48 0.10
C LYS A 232 4.24 7.01 -0.08
N GLY A 233 3.96 6.17 0.91
CA GLY A 233 4.23 4.74 0.84
C GLY A 233 3.42 4.03 -0.25
N LEU A 234 2.13 4.35 -0.38
CA LEU A 234 1.29 3.82 -1.46
C LEU A 234 1.78 4.29 -2.84
N ALA A 235 2.21 5.55 -2.97
CA ALA A 235 2.78 6.06 -4.22
C ALA A 235 4.08 5.32 -4.61
N LEU A 236 4.94 4.94 -3.65
CA LEU A 236 6.13 4.11 -3.90
C LEU A 236 5.77 2.71 -4.41
N LEU A 237 4.62 2.18 -4.02
CA LEU A 237 4.07 0.93 -4.55
C LEU A 237 3.25 1.13 -5.85
N GLY A 238 3.19 2.35 -6.39
CA GLY A 238 2.40 2.68 -7.58
C GLY A 238 0.87 2.65 -7.34
N ILE A 239 0.43 2.71 -6.08
CA ILE A 239 -0.99 2.65 -5.70
C ILE A 239 -1.53 4.07 -5.49
N LYS A 240 -2.59 4.41 -6.24
CA LYS A 240 -3.25 5.71 -6.15
C LYS A 240 -4.06 5.82 -4.87
N THR A 241 -3.89 6.91 -4.12
CA THR A 241 -4.75 7.25 -2.99
C THR A 241 -6.02 7.96 -3.44
N LEU A 242 -7.10 7.80 -2.67
CA LEU A 242 -8.42 8.37 -2.94
C LEU A 242 -8.86 9.23 -1.76
N GLU A 243 -9.27 10.47 -2.03
CA GLU A 243 -9.75 11.40 -1.00
C GLU A 243 -11.11 10.97 -0.40
N LYS A 244 -11.87 10.17 -1.16
CA LYS A 244 -13.18 9.60 -0.79
C LYS A 244 -13.29 8.22 -1.43
N ILE A 245 -13.87 7.29 -0.72
CA ILE A 245 -14.26 5.96 -1.18
C ILE A 245 -15.66 5.66 -0.63
#